data_392eb9a7fb2dbe10b0c78dea0c4ef425
#
_entry.id   392eb9a7fb2dbe10b0c78dea0c4ef425
#
_cell.length_a   1.000
_cell.length_b   1.000
_cell.length_c   1.000
_cell.angle_alpha   90.00
_cell.angle_beta   90.00
_cell.angle_gamma   90.00
#
_symmetry.space_group_name_H-M   'P 1'
#
loop_
_entity.id
_entity.type
_entity.pdbx_description
1 polymer ?
#
loop_
_entity_poly.entity_id
_entity_poly.type
_entity_poly.pdbx_seq_one_letter_code
_entity_poly.pdbx_strand_id
1 'polypeptide(L)'
;MKTILVDAVDCFVSDTGEIYKEMHDLLETYQNKKIILTGANDEQFKKFGLDKMPYEVFTLKHNPEKTDSSYYEKMFENFGLTKDEVIYADCFFSL
;
A
#
# COMPACT_ATOMS: atom_id res chain seq x y z
N MET A 1 6.45 -11.57 12.99
CA MET A 1 5.46 -11.70 11.91
C MET A 1 5.75 -10.66 10.84
N LYS A 2 5.78 -11.06 9.58
CA LYS A 2 6.14 -10.15 8.50
C LYS A 2 5.04 -9.12 8.23
N THR A 3 5.44 -7.92 7.81
CA THR A 3 4.50 -6.86 7.41
C THR A 3 4.11 -7.07 5.96
N ILE A 4 2.83 -6.95 5.65
CA ILE A 4 2.32 -7.10 4.29
C ILE A 4 2.24 -5.71 3.64
N LEU A 5 2.90 -5.58 2.48
CA LEU A 5 2.86 -4.36 1.69
C LEU A 5 1.93 -4.58 0.50
N VAL A 6 1.00 -3.66 0.27
CA VAL A 6 0.03 -3.79 -0.81
C VAL A 6 -0.06 -2.47 -1.58
N ASP A 7 -0.13 -2.56 -2.90
CA ASP A 7 -0.34 -1.37 -3.73
C ASP A 7 -1.74 -0.82 -3.55
N ALA A 8 -1.88 0.50 -3.63
CA ALA A 8 -3.16 1.16 -3.45
C ALA A 8 -4.04 1.02 -4.68
N VAL A 9 -3.85 1.87 -5.67
CA VAL A 9 -4.74 1.94 -6.83
C VAL A 9 -4.54 0.73 -7.74
N ASP A 10 -5.66 0.12 -8.16
CA ASP A 10 -5.76 -1.06 -9.01
C ASP A 10 -5.35 -2.37 -8.33
N CYS A 11 -5.04 -2.34 -7.04
CA CYS A 11 -4.77 -3.55 -6.27
C CYS A 11 -5.68 -3.64 -5.05
N PHE A 12 -5.65 -2.62 -4.20
CA PHE A 12 -6.48 -2.56 -2.99
C PHE A 12 -7.71 -1.70 -3.18
N VAL A 13 -7.59 -0.65 -3.98
CA VAL A 13 -8.67 0.32 -4.18
C VAL A 13 -8.71 0.72 -5.65
N SER A 14 -9.91 1.03 -6.16
CA SER A 14 -10.07 1.52 -7.53
C SER A 14 -9.70 2.99 -7.62
N ASP A 15 -9.61 3.50 -8.85
CA ASP A 15 -9.31 4.93 -9.09
C ASP A 15 -10.47 5.83 -8.69
N THR A 16 -11.63 5.27 -8.35
CA THR A 16 -12.79 6.01 -7.82
C THR A 16 -12.92 5.92 -6.31
N GLY A 17 -11.98 5.23 -5.65
CA GLY A 17 -11.96 5.13 -4.20
C GLY A 17 -12.71 3.94 -3.62
N GLU A 18 -13.12 2.99 -4.45
CA GLU A 18 -13.80 1.78 -3.97
C GLU A 18 -12.78 0.72 -3.60
N ILE A 19 -12.88 0.21 -2.39
CA ILE A 19 -12.02 -0.88 -1.91
C ILE A 19 -12.42 -2.17 -2.60
N TYR A 20 -11.45 -2.90 -3.15
CA TYR A 20 -11.70 -4.22 -3.74
C TYR A 20 -11.94 -5.21 -2.61
N LYS A 21 -13.17 -5.65 -2.51
CA LYS A 21 -13.61 -6.54 -1.43
C LYS A 21 -12.78 -7.81 -1.34
N GLU A 22 -12.47 -8.42 -2.48
CA GLU A 22 -11.71 -9.67 -2.51
C GLU A 22 -10.31 -9.51 -1.91
N MET A 23 -9.62 -8.42 -2.24
CA MET A 23 -8.31 -8.14 -1.67
C MET A 23 -8.40 -7.83 -0.18
N HIS A 24 -9.39 -7.03 0.21
CA HIS A 24 -9.60 -6.69 1.60
C HIS A 24 -9.90 -7.94 2.44
N ASP A 25 -10.80 -8.79 1.94
CA ASP A 25 -11.17 -10.03 2.64
C ASP A 25 -9.95 -10.95 2.79
N LEU A 26 -9.13 -11.04 1.73
CA LEU A 26 -7.93 -11.85 1.78
C LEU A 26 -6.96 -11.33 2.84
N LEU A 27 -6.71 -10.03 2.86
CA LEU A 27 -5.78 -9.43 3.82
C LEU A 27 -6.28 -9.57 5.26
N GLU A 28 -7.61 -9.57 5.46
CA GLU A 28 -8.18 -9.71 6.79
C GLU A 28 -8.04 -11.14 7.33
N THR A 29 -7.70 -12.12 6.48
CA THR A 29 -7.40 -13.47 6.97
C THR A 29 -6.04 -13.54 7.65
N TYR A 30 -5.20 -12.52 7.50
CA TYR A 30 -3.88 -12.47 8.11
C TYR A 30 -3.88 -11.49 9.27
N GLN A 31 -3.19 -11.86 10.35
CA GLN A 31 -3.05 -10.99 11.52
C GLN A 31 -1.88 -10.04 11.39
N ASN A 32 -1.11 -10.15 10.30
CA ASN A 32 0.05 -9.33 10.02
C ASN A 32 -0.32 -7.85 9.89
N LYS A 33 0.62 -6.97 10.25
CA LYS A 33 0.48 -5.55 9.95
C LYS A 33 0.46 -5.37 8.44
N LYS A 34 -0.38 -4.46 7.94
CA LYS A 34 -0.50 -4.17 6.52
C LYS A 34 -0.23 -2.69 6.29
N ILE A 35 0.50 -2.39 5.22
CA ILE A 35 0.79 -1.02 4.82
C ILE A 35 0.44 -0.89 3.34
N ILE A 36 -0.38 0.11 3.02
CA ILE A 36 -0.75 0.41 1.64
C ILE A 36 0.27 1.38 1.08
N LEU A 37 0.87 1.04 -0.06
CA LEU A 37 1.89 1.85 -0.71
C LEU A 37 1.29 2.61 -1.90
N THR A 38 1.55 3.90 -1.97
CA THR A 38 1.06 4.73 -3.07
C THR A 38 2.04 5.84 -3.37
N GLY A 39 2.00 6.37 -4.60
CA GLY A 39 2.73 7.58 -4.96
C GLY A 39 1.86 8.84 -4.91
N ALA A 40 0.62 8.72 -4.48
CA ALA A 40 -0.37 9.79 -4.56
C ALA A 40 0.07 11.06 -3.83
N ASN A 41 -0.16 12.22 -4.49
CA ASN A 41 -0.04 13.51 -3.84
C ASN A 41 -1.30 13.81 -3.00
N ASP A 42 -1.36 14.96 -2.35
CA ASP A 42 -2.47 15.28 -1.44
C ASP A 42 -3.83 15.26 -2.15
N GLU A 43 -3.89 15.78 -3.38
CA GLU A 43 -5.11 15.82 -4.16
C GLU A 43 -5.57 14.41 -4.55
N GLN A 44 -4.64 13.59 -5.04
CA GLN A 44 -4.91 12.20 -5.40
C GLN A 44 -5.26 11.37 -4.17
N PHE A 45 -4.64 11.65 -3.05
CA PHE A 45 -4.90 10.97 -1.80
C PHE A 45 -6.37 11.09 -1.40
N LYS A 46 -6.92 12.29 -1.52
CA LYS A 46 -8.34 12.52 -1.26
C LYS A 46 -9.23 11.91 -2.33
N LYS A 47 -8.84 12.07 -3.59
CA LYS A 47 -9.62 11.56 -4.72
C LYS A 47 -9.83 10.05 -4.65
N PHE A 48 -8.78 9.32 -4.26
CA PHE A 48 -8.84 7.86 -4.17
C PHE A 48 -9.33 7.36 -2.81
N GLY A 49 -9.75 8.27 -1.91
CA GLY A 49 -10.24 7.87 -0.60
C GLY A 49 -9.20 7.24 0.30
N LEU A 50 -7.92 7.54 0.07
CA LEU A 50 -6.83 6.92 0.81
C LEU A 50 -6.78 7.37 2.28
N ASP A 51 -7.42 8.47 2.61
CA ASP A 51 -7.56 8.95 3.98
C ASP A 51 -8.56 8.11 4.80
N LYS A 52 -9.31 7.21 4.14
CA LYS A 52 -10.33 6.38 4.77
C LYS A 52 -10.00 4.90 4.73
N MET A 53 -8.75 4.56 4.46
CA MET A 53 -8.35 3.15 4.37
C MET A 53 -8.29 2.49 5.74
N PRO A 54 -8.55 1.17 5.81
CA PRO A 54 -8.49 0.44 7.08
C PRO A 54 -7.07 0.15 7.55
N TYR A 55 -6.08 0.39 6.72
CA TYR A 55 -4.68 0.15 7.03
C TYR A 55 -3.88 1.43 6.87
N GLU A 56 -2.66 1.43 7.41
CA GLU A 56 -1.75 2.55 7.26
C GLU A 56 -1.36 2.73 5.80
N VAL A 57 -1.29 3.98 5.34
CA VAL A 57 -0.95 4.32 3.96
C VAL A 57 0.35 5.12 3.95
N PHE A 58 1.28 4.74 3.07
CA PHE A 58 2.55 5.43 2.91
C PHE A 58 2.63 6.06 1.52
N THR A 59 2.99 7.34 1.47
CA THR A 59 3.21 8.06 0.22
C THR A 59 4.34 9.07 0.41
N LEU A 60 5.05 9.35 -0.67
CA LEU A 60 6.04 10.42 -0.73
C LEU A 60 5.63 11.50 -1.74
N LYS A 61 4.37 11.48 -2.17
CA LYS A 61 3.78 12.51 -3.03
C LYS A 61 4.57 12.72 -4.31
N HIS A 62 4.96 11.60 -4.95
CA HIS A 62 5.76 11.58 -6.18
C HIS A 62 7.19 12.15 -6.03
N ASN A 63 7.69 12.28 -4.82
CA ASN A 63 9.03 12.81 -4.58
C ASN A 63 9.77 12.01 -3.50
N PRO A 64 10.40 10.89 -3.82
CA PRO A 64 10.53 10.26 -5.16
C PRO A 64 9.27 9.52 -5.61
N GLU A 65 9.20 9.26 -6.90
CA GLU A 65 8.14 8.44 -7.48
C GLU A 65 8.18 7.03 -6.91
N LYS A 66 7.02 6.37 -6.84
CA LYS A 66 6.93 5.01 -6.33
C LYS A 66 7.72 4.01 -7.18
N THR A 67 7.97 4.33 -8.44
CA THR A 67 8.79 3.50 -9.34
C THR A 67 10.28 3.63 -9.08
N ASP A 68 10.69 4.59 -8.27
CA ASP A 68 12.08 4.82 -7.91
C ASP A 68 12.45 3.95 -6.69
N SER A 69 13.61 3.29 -6.74
CA SER A 69 14.06 2.46 -5.63
C SER A 69 14.20 3.23 -4.32
N SER A 70 14.48 4.53 -4.39
CA SER A 70 14.60 5.37 -3.19
C SER A 70 13.29 5.51 -2.43
N TYR A 71 12.14 5.34 -3.11
CA TYR A 71 10.83 5.30 -2.44
C TYR A 71 10.79 4.16 -1.41
N TYR A 72 11.23 2.97 -1.81
CA TYR A 72 11.21 1.81 -0.94
C TYR A 72 12.25 1.93 0.18
N GLU A 73 13.40 2.50 -0.09
CA GLU A 73 14.41 2.75 0.93
C GLU A 73 13.85 3.67 2.02
N LYS A 74 13.18 4.75 1.63
CA LYS A 74 12.56 5.68 2.57
C LYS A 74 11.41 5.03 3.32
N MET A 75 10.64 4.17 2.66
CA MET A 75 9.56 3.43 3.28
C MET A 75 10.09 2.49 4.37
N PHE A 76 11.12 1.72 4.05
CA PHE A 76 11.74 0.83 5.04
C PHE A 76 12.29 1.61 6.22
N GLU A 77 12.95 2.74 5.96
CA GLU A 77 13.49 3.59 7.00
C GLU A 77 12.38 4.17 7.89
N ASN A 78 11.29 4.63 7.25
CA ASN A 78 10.17 5.24 7.97
C ASN A 78 9.52 4.28 8.97
N PHE A 79 9.43 3.01 8.61
CA PHE A 79 8.79 1.99 9.45
C PHE A 79 9.77 1.12 10.23
N GLY A 80 11.07 1.34 10.03
CA GLY A 80 12.10 0.53 10.70
C GLY A 80 12.10 -0.93 10.26
N LEU A 81 11.82 -1.18 8.99
CA LEU A 81 11.71 -2.53 8.44
C LEU A 81 12.89 -2.88 7.54
N THR A 82 13.17 -4.18 7.41
CA THR A 82 14.14 -4.70 6.44
C THR A 82 13.40 -5.52 5.39
N LYS A 83 14.09 -5.83 4.29
CA LYS A 83 13.50 -6.62 3.20
C LYS A 83 13.01 -7.99 3.67
N ASP A 84 13.67 -8.57 4.66
CA ASP A 84 13.32 -9.88 5.19
C ASP A 84 12.06 -9.85 6.04
N GLU A 85 11.61 -8.67 6.43
CA GLU A 85 10.48 -8.49 7.33
C GLU A 85 9.17 -8.17 6.60
N VAL A 86 9.19 -8.16 5.27
CA VAL A 86 8.02 -7.77 4.48
C VAL A 86 7.63 -8.83 3.46
N ILE A 87 6.35 -8.82 3.10
CA ILE A 87 5.78 -9.63 2.03
C ILE A 87 4.99 -8.68 1.14
N TYR A 88 5.21 -8.77 -0.18
CA TYR A 88 4.46 -7.95 -1.13
C TYR A 88 3.20 -8.69 -1.56
N ALA A 89 2.05 -8.05 -1.37
CA ALA A 89 0.78 -8.56 -1.88
C ALA A 89 0.66 -8.13 -3.34
N ASP A 90 0.81 -9.08 -4.23
CA ASP A 90 0.77 -8.86 -5.68
C ASP A 90 -0.69 -8.90 -6.14
N CYS A 91 -1.12 -7.87 -6.86
CA CYS A 91 -2.49 -7.82 -7.36
C CYS A 91 -2.80 -8.88 -8.42
N PHE A 92 -1.79 -9.51 -8.98
CA PHE A 92 -2.01 -10.56 -9.99
C PHE A 92 -2.50 -11.87 -9.41
N PHE A 93 -2.27 -12.14 -8.15
CA PHE A 93 -2.71 -13.41 -7.61
C PHE A 93 -4.21 -13.43 -7.33
N SER A 94 -4.87 -12.32 -7.42
CA SER A 94 -6.33 -12.26 -7.27
C SER A 94 -7.05 -12.81 -8.48
N LEU A 95 -6.31 -13.08 -9.53
CA LEU A 95 -6.87 -13.70 -10.73
C LEU A 95 -6.95 -15.20 -10.54
#